data_03ff3572d870fa295a1a57a64c31bdc9
#
_entry.id   03ff3572d870fa295a1a57a64c31bdc9
#
_cell.length_a   1.000
_cell.length_b   1.000
_cell.length_c   1.000
_cell.angle_alpha   90.00
_cell.angle_beta   90.00
_cell.angle_gamma   90.00
#
_symmetry.space_group_name_H-M   'P 1'
#
loop_
_entity.id
_entity.type
_entity.pdbx_description
1 polymer ?
#
loop_
_entity_poly.entity_id
_entity_poly.type
_entity_poly.pdbx_seq_one_letter_code
_entity_poly.pdbx_strand_id
1 'polypeptide(L)'
;LLIVLAVFLLLALYTELRRRRINARHKPAGTLGFVDCAQVHYVHSRPPAVSGDVPRLVFIHGASGNLQDLHLAFAPHFKDTHEMLFVDRPGLGFSERSLPPDASPRDQARRIAALLKMLDFGPAVVIGHSFGASVAAALALEAPERVRGLVFLAPATHPWNGGVAWYYKLAALPVIGDLFCRTLALPAAERLAPASIRNVFVPASVPEGYDAAIGVDLLFRPESFRANAMDLAAFNRHLAQQCRDYGAITQPALAITGDQDTVVWPSIHSKGLARDLPNCRLIELPGAGHMPQHSHTDEIVALIRGLGSVVGERAGA
;
A
#
# COMPACT_ATOMS: atom_id res chain seq x y z
N LEU A 1 -30.26 -25.39 15.45
CA LEU A 1 -28.86 -25.73 15.23
C LEU A 1 -28.61 -26.13 13.78
N LEU A 2 -29.33 -27.13 13.21
CA LEU A 2 -29.16 -27.62 11.82
C LEU A 2 -29.33 -26.53 10.78
N ILE A 3 -30.33 -25.66 10.91
CA ILE A 3 -30.55 -24.52 10.00
C ILE A 3 -29.37 -23.56 10.02
N VAL A 4 -28.83 -23.21 11.19
CA VAL A 4 -27.67 -22.32 11.33
C VAL A 4 -26.44 -22.94 10.67
N LEU A 5 -26.19 -24.23 10.92
CA LEU A 5 -25.10 -24.96 10.26
C LEU A 5 -25.25 -24.96 8.73
N ALA A 6 -26.45 -25.23 8.23
CA ALA A 6 -26.74 -25.20 6.78
C ALA A 6 -26.46 -23.81 6.16
N VAL A 7 -26.86 -22.73 6.86
CA VAL A 7 -26.57 -21.36 6.39
C VAL A 7 -25.07 -21.11 6.32
N PHE A 8 -24.29 -21.48 7.35
CA PHE A 8 -22.83 -21.31 7.32
C PHE A 8 -22.17 -22.13 6.22
N LEU A 9 -22.64 -23.36 5.95
CA LEU A 9 -22.13 -24.18 4.84
C LEU A 9 -22.43 -23.55 3.48
N LEU A 10 -23.63 -23.01 3.29
CA LEU A 10 -24.01 -22.32 2.05
C LEU A 10 -23.17 -21.04 1.84
N LEU A 11 -22.91 -20.27 2.89
CA LEU A 11 -22.05 -19.09 2.82
C LEU A 11 -20.60 -19.46 2.53
N ALA A 12 -20.10 -20.55 3.12
CA ALA A 12 -18.76 -21.05 2.83
C ALA A 12 -18.63 -21.52 1.38
N LEU A 13 -19.64 -22.24 0.86
CA LEU A 13 -19.69 -22.66 -0.54
C LEU A 13 -19.77 -21.45 -1.48
N TYR A 14 -20.63 -20.48 -1.17
CA TYR A 14 -20.72 -19.23 -1.94
C TYR A 14 -19.36 -18.52 -1.99
N THR A 15 -18.71 -18.34 -0.84
CA THR A 15 -17.41 -17.68 -0.72
C THR A 15 -16.36 -18.41 -1.55
N GLU A 16 -16.27 -19.73 -1.48
CA GLU A 16 -15.32 -20.51 -2.25
C GLU A 16 -15.58 -20.42 -3.77
N LEU A 17 -16.83 -20.48 -4.22
CA LEU A 17 -17.18 -20.31 -5.62
C LEU A 17 -16.83 -18.91 -6.14
N ARG A 18 -17.08 -17.88 -5.33
CA ARG A 18 -16.72 -16.49 -5.67
C ARG A 18 -15.20 -16.30 -5.70
N ARG A 19 -14.47 -16.83 -4.71
CA ARG A 19 -13.00 -16.81 -4.68
C ARG A 19 -12.40 -17.44 -5.95
N ARG A 20 -12.92 -18.59 -6.38
CA ARG A 20 -12.47 -19.23 -7.65
C ARG A 20 -12.76 -18.35 -8.86
N ARG A 21 -13.91 -17.69 -8.93
CA ARG A 21 -14.25 -16.77 -10.03
C ARG A 21 -13.34 -15.54 -10.03
N ILE A 22 -13.03 -14.96 -8.88
CA ILE A 22 -12.09 -13.84 -8.73
C ILE A 22 -10.70 -14.26 -9.26
N ASN A 23 -10.17 -15.41 -8.82
CA ASN A 23 -8.88 -15.91 -9.26
C ASN A 23 -8.85 -16.26 -10.76
N ALA A 24 -9.98 -16.68 -11.34
CA ALA A 24 -10.08 -16.93 -12.78
C ALA A 24 -10.12 -15.64 -13.62
N ARG A 25 -10.75 -14.58 -13.07
CA ARG A 25 -10.89 -13.27 -13.73
C ARG A 25 -9.58 -12.50 -13.74
N HIS A 26 -8.87 -12.47 -12.62
CA HIS A 26 -7.65 -11.70 -12.46
C HIS A 26 -6.42 -12.59 -12.58
N LYS A 27 -5.45 -12.12 -13.37
CA LYS A 27 -4.13 -12.73 -13.50
C LYS A 27 -3.08 -11.74 -13.02
N PRO A 28 -1.97 -12.21 -12.41
CA PRO A 28 -0.87 -11.31 -12.05
C PRO A 28 -0.35 -10.59 -13.31
N ALA A 29 -0.29 -9.27 -13.23
CA ALA A 29 0.16 -8.42 -14.35
C ALA A 29 1.69 -8.39 -14.50
N GLY A 30 2.41 -8.88 -13.50
CA GLY A 30 3.87 -8.83 -13.44
C GLY A 30 4.47 -10.20 -13.14
N THR A 31 5.50 -10.19 -12.31
CA THR A 31 6.27 -11.37 -11.92
C THR A 31 5.92 -11.81 -10.50
N LEU A 32 5.93 -13.11 -10.30
CA LEU A 32 5.85 -13.75 -8.99
C LEU A 32 7.26 -14.21 -8.61
N GLY A 33 7.93 -13.42 -7.75
CA GLY A 33 9.24 -13.77 -7.21
C GLY A 33 9.12 -14.50 -5.87
N PHE A 34 10.09 -15.33 -5.53
CA PHE A 34 10.14 -16.03 -4.25
C PHE A 34 11.18 -15.35 -3.34
N VAL A 35 10.71 -14.72 -2.27
CA VAL A 35 11.52 -13.92 -1.35
C VAL A 35 11.24 -14.36 0.08
N ASP A 36 12.28 -14.74 0.83
CA ASP A 36 12.18 -15.15 2.24
C ASP A 36 11.04 -16.13 2.51
N CYS A 37 11.00 -17.22 1.75
CA CYS A 37 10.02 -18.30 1.86
C CYS A 37 8.55 -17.93 1.56
N ALA A 38 8.30 -16.83 0.86
CA ALA A 38 6.96 -16.49 0.38
C ALA A 38 6.99 -15.85 -1.01
N GLN A 39 5.89 -15.99 -1.75
CA GLN A 39 5.75 -15.41 -3.07
C GLN A 39 5.42 -13.92 -2.96
N VAL A 40 6.14 -13.08 -3.70
CA VAL A 40 5.91 -11.65 -3.82
C VAL A 40 5.56 -11.32 -5.27
N HIS A 41 4.42 -10.68 -5.49
CA HIS A 41 4.03 -10.16 -6.78
C HIS A 41 4.53 -8.73 -6.95
N TYR A 42 5.12 -8.47 -8.11
CA TYR A 42 5.60 -7.14 -8.47
C TYR A 42 5.50 -6.90 -9.98
N VAL A 43 5.38 -5.63 -10.37
CA VAL A 43 5.55 -5.16 -11.74
C VAL A 43 6.85 -4.36 -11.79
N HIS A 44 7.81 -4.83 -12.56
CA HIS A 44 9.09 -4.17 -12.80
C HIS A 44 9.14 -3.72 -14.26
N SER A 45 9.37 -2.43 -14.48
CA SER A 45 9.51 -1.87 -15.83
C SER A 45 10.73 -0.96 -15.91
N ARG A 46 11.45 -1.07 -17.00
CA ARG A 46 12.62 -0.24 -17.32
C ARG A 46 12.42 0.42 -18.67
N PRO A 47 12.78 1.72 -18.81
CA PRO A 47 12.66 2.42 -20.11
C PRO A 47 13.55 1.75 -21.16
N PRO A 48 13.03 1.49 -22.38
CA PRO A 48 13.73 0.71 -23.38
C PRO A 48 14.95 1.43 -24.01
N ALA A 49 15.03 2.75 -23.92
CA ALA A 49 15.99 3.56 -24.69
C ALA A 49 17.05 4.30 -23.84
N VAL A 50 17.10 4.09 -22.52
CA VAL A 50 18.03 4.82 -21.65
C VAL A 50 19.23 3.96 -21.31
N SER A 51 20.41 4.32 -21.85
CA SER A 51 21.69 3.77 -21.43
C SER A 51 22.23 4.59 -20.24
N GLY A 52 22.64 3.92 -19.16
CA GLY A 52 23.22 4.56 -17.99
C GLY A 52 22.38 4.40 -16.71
N ASP A 53 22.69 5.19 -15.69
CA ASP A 53 21.96 5.18 -14.42
C ASP A 53 20.62 5.92 -14.58
N VAL A 54 19.54 5.14 -14.55
CA VAL A 54 18.17 5.63 -14.70
C VAL A 54 17.60 5.89 -13.32
N PRO A 55 16.90 7.03 -13.10
CA PRO A 55 16.20 7.26 -11.83
C PRO A 55 15.22 6.13 -11.53
N ARG A 56 15.22 5.65 -10.28
CA ARG A 56 14.44 4.49 -9.83
C ARG A 56 13.34 4.88 -8.86
N LEU A 57 12.16 4.32 -9.09
CA LEU A 57 10.98 4.55 -8.26
C LEU A 57 10.43 3.21 -7.73
N VAL A 58 10.14 3.14 -6.44
CA VAL A 58 9.44 2.00 -5.80
C VAL A 58 8.10 2.48 -5.28
N PHE A 59 7.03 1.78 -5.62
CA PHE A 59 5.66 2.13 -5.24
C PHE A 59 5.05 1.10 -4.31
N ILE A 60 4.54 1.56 -3.16
CA ILE A 60 3.96 0.72 -2.10
C ILE A 60 2.54 1.19 -1.80
N HIS A 61 1.56 0.36 -2.13
CA HIS A 61 0.12 0.67 -2.02
C HIS A 61 -0.39 0.70 -0.58
N GLY A 62 -1.57 1.31 -0.39
CA GLY A 62 -2.27 1.44 0.88
C GLY A 62 -2.94 0.16 1.39
N ALA A 63 -3.63 0.26 2.52
CA ALA A 63 -4.50 -0.80 3.00
C ALA A 63 -5.67 -1.04 2.04
N SER A 64 -6.21 -2.24 2.03
CA SER A 64 -7.36 -2.64 1.21
C SER A 64 -7.19 -2.47 -0.31
N GLY A 65 -5.95 -2.26 -0.77
CA GLY A 65 -5.58 -2.10 -2.17
C GLY A 65 -4.58 -3.17 -2.64
N ASN A 66 -4.05 -2.93 -3.82
CA ASN A 66 -2.96 -3.70 -4.43
C ASN A 66 -2.11 -2.77 -5.32
N LEU A 67 -1.04 -3.29 -5.92
CA LEU A 67 -0.10 -2.50 -6.73
C LEU A 67 -0.75 -1.79 -7.94
N GLN A 68 -1.89 -2.29 -8.44
CA GLN A 68 -2.56 -1.70 -9.61
C GLN A 68 -3.07 -0.28 -9.36
N ASP A 69 -3.38 0.07 -8.10
CA ASP A 69 -3.80 1.43 -7.76
C ASP A 69 -2.74 2.48 -8.13
N LEU A 70 -1.51 2.29 -7.63
CA LEU A 70 -0.40 3.20 -7.94
C LEU A 70 0.14 2.99 -9.36
N HIS A 71 0.06 1.77 -9.91
CA HIS A 71 0.44 1.50 -11.30
C HIS A 71 -0.46 2.26 -12.27
N LEU A 72 -1.78 2.24 -12.05
CA LEU A 72 -2.74 3.00 -12.85
C LEU A 72 -2.46 4.51 -12.81
N ALA A 73 -2.16 5.03 -11.62
CA ALA A 73 -1.92 6.46 -11.43
C ALA A 73 -0.58 6.94 -12.02
N PHE A 74 0.50 6.17 -11.89
CA PHE A 74 1.85 6.70 -12.13
C PHE A 74 2.63 6.07 -13.29
N ALA A 75 2.34 4.82 -13.67
CA ALA A 75 3.11 4.17 -14.73
C ALA A 75 3.10 4.96 -16.08
N PRO A 76 1.96 5.54 -16.51
CA PRO A 76 1.93 6.32 -17.75
C PRO A 76 2.89 7.52 -17.78
N HIS A 77 3.15 8.13 -16.60
CA HIS A 77 3.95 9.34 -16.46
C HIS A 77 5.46 9.10 -16.39
N PHE A 78 5.88 7.88 -15.99
CA PHE A 78 7.29 7.57 -15.72
C PHE A 78 7.88 6.49 -16.65
N LYS A 79 7.06 5.75 -17.40
CA LYS A 79 7.47 4.57 -18.19
C LYS A 79 8.63 4.80 -19.16
N ASP A 80 8.77 6.02 -19.67
CA ASP A 80 9.79 6.37 -20.68
C ASP A 80 11.06 6.99 -20.06
N THR A 81 11.05 7.27 -18.74
CA THR A 81 12.12 8.04 -18.08
C THR A 81 12.66 7.41 -16.80
N HIS A 82 11.93 6.50 -16.18
CA HIS A 82 12.30 5.91 -14.87
C HIS A 82 12.19 4.40 -14.89
N GLU A 83 13.08 3.77 -14.16
CA GLU A 83 12.92 2.36 -13.78
C GLU A 83 11.96 2.29 -12.59
N MET A 84 10.88 1.51 -12.72
CA MET A 84 9.80 1.45 -11.75
C MET A 84 9.60 0.04 -11.21
N LEU A 85 9.34 -0.03 -9.91
CA LEU A 85 8.92 -1.26 -9.23
C LEU A 85 7.65 -0.99 -8.43
N PHE A 86 6.57 -1.65 -8.80
CA PHE A 86 5.32 -1.67 -8.06
C PHE A 86 5.21 -3.01 -7.33
N VAL A 87 4.90 -3.00 -6.04
CA VAL A 87 4.93 -4.22 -5.20
C VAL A 87 3.57 -4.42 -4.54
N ASP A 88 3.04 -5.64 -4.64
CA ASP A 88 1.94 -6.05 -3.77
C ASP A 88 2.47 -6.34 -2.38
N ARG A 89 1.91 -5.66 -1.37
CA ARG A 89 2.25 -5.91 0.04
C ARG A 89 1.89 -7.34 0.45
N PRO A 90 2.59 -7.95 1.42
CA PRO A 90 2.36 -9.33 1.84
C PRO A 90 0.89 -9.64 2.16
N GLY A 91 0.35 -10.68 1.54
CA GLY A 91 -1.03 -11.13 1.68
C GLY A 91 -2.08 -10.36 0.87
N LEU A 92 -1.67 -9.35 0.10
CA LEU A 92 -2.54 -8.54 -0.74
C LEU A 92 -2.20 -8.73 -2.23
N GLY A 93 -3.12 -8.37 -3.11
CA GLY A 93 -2.97 -8.62 -4.54
C GLY A 93 -2.68 -10.09 -4.81
N PHE A 94 -1.51 -10.39 -5.37
CA PHE A 94 -1.04 -11.75 -5.62
C PHE A 94 0.18 -12.15 -4.77
N SER A 95 0.56 -11.31 -3.77
CA SER A 95 1.59 -11.67 -2.80
C SER A 95 1.05 -12.57 -1.71
N GLU A 96 1.87 -13.54 -1.29
CA GLU A 96 1.57 -14.41 -0.15
C GLU A 96 1.94 -13.75 1.17
N ARG A 97 1.26 -14.16 2.24
CA ARG A 97 1.63 -13.84 3.62
C ARG A 97 2.61 -14.90 4.13
N SER A 98 3.73 -14.49 4.73
CA SER A 98 4.68 -15.43 5.33
C SER A 98 4.16 -16.08 6.61
N LEU A 99 4.85 -17.11 7.05
CA LEU A 99 4.70 -17.73 8.35
C LEU A 99 6.07 -17.69 9.08
N PRO A 100 6.19 -16.99 10.23
CA PRO A 100 5.14 -16.22 10.92
C PRO A 100 4.66 -15.00 10.10
N PRO A 101 3.44 -14.49 10.38
CA PRO A 101 2.86 -13.40 9.61
C PRO A 101 3.68 -12.10 9.68
N ASP A 102 4.01 -11.54 8.52
CA ASP A 102 4.67 -10.24 8.35
C ASP A 102 3.66 -9.09 8.36
N ALA A 103 3.02 -8.86 9.51
CA ALA A 103 1.94 -7.88 9.65
C ALA A 103 2.43 -6.47 9.98
N SER A 104 3.64 -6.32 10.52
CA SER A 104 4.16 -4.98 10.83
C SER A 104 4.72 -4.28 9.60
N PRO A 105 4.69 -2.93 9.55
CA PRO A 105 5.35 -2.19 8.48
C PRO A 105 6.84 -2.54 8.34
N ARG A 106 7.55 -2.81 9.45
CA ARG A 106 8.96 -3.21 9.43
C ARG A 106 9.18 -4.59 8.80
N ASP A 107 8.34 -5.58 9.10
CA ASP A 107 8.45 -6.90 8.49
C ASP A 107 8.19 -6.84 6.98
N GLN A 108 7.18 -6.05 6.57
CA GLN A 108 6.89 -5.80 5.17
C GLN A 108 8.04 -5.06 4.46
N ALA A 109 8.66 -4.08 5.13
CA ALA A 109 9.82 -3.37 4.62
C ALA A 109 11.04 -4.28 4.43
N ARG A 110 11.34 -5.18 5.38
CA ARG A 110 12.43 -6.17 5.23
C ARG A 110 12.22 -7.07 4.02
N ARG A 111 10.97 -7.50 3.78
CA ARG A 111 10.63 -8.30 2.58
C ARG A 111 10.83 -7.51 1.30
N ILE A 112 10.43 -6.23 1.27
CA ILE A 112 10.68 -5.35 0.11
C ILE A 112 12.19 -5.15 -0.07
N ALA A 113 12.95 -4.93 0.99
CA ALA A 113 14.41 -4.82 0.92
C ALA A 113 15.07 -6.08 0.33
N ALA A 114 14.60 -7.28 0.74
CA ALA A 114 15.04 -8.54 0.18
C ALA A 114 14.68 -8.69 -1.30
N LEU A 115 13.48 -8.24 -1.72
CA LEU A 115 13.07 -8.18 -3.12
C LEU A 115 14.00 -7.25 -3.92
N LEU A 116 14.27 -6.03 -3.44
CA LEU A 116 15.17 -5.08 -4.09
C LEU A 116 16.57 -5.66 -4.25
N LYS A 117 17.05 -6.39 -3.24
CA LYS A 117 18.34 -7.10 -3.30
C LYS A 117 18.33 -8.21 -4.36
N MET A 118 17.29 -9.03 -4.40
CA MET A 118 17.13 -10.13 -5.37
C MET A 118 17.10 -9.62 -6.82
N LEU A 119 16.48 -8.45 -7.04
CA LEU A 119 16.37 -7.84 -8.37
C LEU A 119 17.59 -7.00 -8.76
N ASP A 120 18.59 -6.90 -7.90
CA ASP A 120 19.69 -5.91 -8.03
C ASP A 120 19.14 -4.50 -8.33
N PHE A 121 17.99 -4.18 -7.72
CA PHE A 121 17.35 -2.88 -7.89
C PHE A 121 18.09 -1.86 -7.02
N GLY A 122 18.75 -0.93 -7.66
CA GLY A 122 19.56 0.09 -6.97
C GLY A 122 18.76 1.01 -6.09
N PRO A 123 19.45 1.94 -5.37
CA PRO A 123 18.76 2.89 -4.51
C PRO A 123 17.71 3.72 -5.26
N ALA A 124 16.53 3.90 -4.65
CA ALA A 124 15.36 4.47 -5.30
C ALA A 124 14.69 5.57 -4.47
N VAL A 125 13.87 6.40 -5.12
CA VAL A 125 12.83 7.17 -4.43
C VAL A 125 11.67 6.23 -4.15
N VAL A 126 11.27 6.12 -2.88
CA VAL A 126 10.21 5.21 -2.44
C VAL A 126 8.92 5.99 -2.20
N ILE A 127 7.88 5.64 -2.92
CA ILE A 127 6.57 6.27 -2.86
C ILE A 127 5.61 5.33 -2.12
N GLY A 128 5.08 5.79 -0.97
CA GLY A 128 4.12 5.02 -0.18
C GLY A 128 2.80 5.75 -0.03
N HIS A 129 1.69 5.10 -0.34
CA HIS A 129 0.34 5.64 -0.11
C HIS A 129 -0.26 5.08 1.17
N SER A 130 -0.86 5.93 2.00
CA SER A 130 -1.62 5.55 3.19
C SER A 130 -0.84 4.60 4.11
N PHE A 131 -1.27 3.35 4.31
CA PHE A 131 -0.50 2.32 5.02
C PHE A 131 0.89 2.08 4.39
N GLY A 132 1.00 2.11 3.05
CA GLY A 132 2.27 1.97 2.33
C GLY A 132 3.30 3.04 2.70
N ALA A 133 2.85 4.21 3.17
CA ALA A 133 3.74 5.26 3.68
C ALA A 133 4.49 4.81 4.95
N SER A 134 3.84 4.08 5.86
CA SER A 134 4.52 3.52 7.03
C SER A 134 5.52 2.44 6.64
N VAL A 135 5.24 1.66 5.58
CA VAL A 135 6.18 0.66 5.05
C VAL A 135 7.37 1.35 4.36
N ALA A 136 7.14 2.45 3.63
CA ALA A 136 8.21 3.26 3.03
C ALA A 136 9.13 3.88 4.10
N ALA A 137 8.56 4.42 5.17
CA ALA A 137 9.34 4.91 6.31
C ALA A 137 10.13 3.77 6.99
N ALA A 138 9.51 2.60 7.17
CA ALA A 138 10.18 1.43 7.71
C ALA A 138 11.33 0.96 6.79
N LEU A 139 11.18 1.03 5.47
CA LEU A 139 12.24 0.67 4.53
C LEU A 139 13.46 1.60 4.67
N ALA A 140 13.24 2.89 4.89
CA ALA A 140 14.31 3.83 5.15
C ALA A 140 15.03 3.57 6.50
N LEU A 141 14.34 2.98 7.48
CA LEU A 141 14.94 2.57 8.76
C LEU A 141 15.68 1.23 8.67
N GLU A 142 15.14 0.25 7.94
CA GLU A 142 15.68 -1.12 7.87
C GLU A 142 16.76 -1.31 6.79
N ALA A 143 16.71 -0.50 5.71
CA ALA A 143 17.64 -0.57 4.57
C ALA A 143 17.88 0.85 3.98
N PRO A 144 18.47 1.77 4.78
CA PRO A 144 18.65 3.17 4.38
C PRO A 144 19.48 3.33 3.09
N GLU A 145 20.39 2.42 2.82
CA GLU A 145 21.21 2.40 1.60
C GLU A 145 20.41 2.13 0.32
N ARG A 146 19.19 1.61 0.45
CA ARG A 146 18.26 1.35 -0.67
C ARG A 146 17.33 2.54 -0.95
N VAL A 147 17.33 3.56 -0.10
CA VAL A 147 16.39 4.67 -0.17
C VAL A 147 17.14 5.98 -0.43
N ARG A 148 16.96 6.56 -1.62
CA ARG A 148 17.49 7.89 -1.97
C ARG A 148 16.59 9.03 -1.50
N GLY A 149 15.28 8.81 -1.46
CA GLY A 149 14.29 9.80 -1.05
C GLY A 149 12.94 9.14 -0.79
N LEU A 150 12.03 9.88 -0.17
CA LEU A 150 10.72 9.38 0.26
C LEU A 150 9.61 10.31 -0.21
N VAL A 151 8.54 9.72 -0.74
CA VAL A 151 7.29 10.43 -1.02
C VAL A 151 6.15 9.71 -0.29
N PHE A 152 5.56 10.40 0.64
CA PHE A 152 4.44 9.91 1.44
C PHE A 152 3.15 10.54 0.91
N LEU A 153 2.25 9.73 0.35
CA LEU A 153 0.95 10.16 -0.18
C LEU A 153 -0.15 9.84 0.82
N ALA A 154 -0.89 10.85 1.28
CA ALA A 154 -1.94 10.70 2.29
C ALA A 154 -1.53 9.73 3.42
N PRO A 155 -0.37 9.96 4.07
CA PRO A 155 0.36 8.97 4.85
C PRO A 155 -0.32 8.61 6.17
N ALA A 156 -0.37 7.32 6.51
CA ALA A 156 -0.75 6.80 7.81
C ALA A 156 0.51 6.33 8.57
N THR A 157 1.07 7.17 9.46
CA THR A 157 2.43 6.98 10.00
C THR A 157 2.56 7.17 11.51
N HIS A 158 1.55 7.73 12.17
CA HIS A 158 1.59 8.01 13.60
C HIS A 158 0.41 7.33 14.32
N PRO A 159 0.54 7.02 15.61
CA PRO A 159 -0.58 6.51 16.38
C PRO A 159 -1.68 7.58 16.51
N TRP A 160 -2.93 7.14 16.52
CA TRP A 160 -4.11 8.00 16.65
C TRP A 160 -5.10 7.46 17.67
N ASN A 161 -5.94 8.33 18.23
CA ASN A 161 -6.98 7.95 19.21
C ASN A 161 -8.22 7.31 18.59
N GLY A 162 -8.19 7.00 17.31
CA GLY A 162 -9.22 6.26 16.62
C GLY A 162 -9.00 4.77 16.67
N GLY A 163 -9.82 4.05 15.96
CA GLY A 163 -9.71 2.62 15.81
C GLY A 163 -10.01 2.21 14.38
N VAL A 164 -9.82 0.95 14.10
CA VAL A 164 -10.30 0.33 12.86
C VAL A 164 -11.70 -0.25 13.08
N ALA A 165 -12.45 -0.43 12.01
CA ALA A 165 -13.78 -1.02 12.07
C ALA A 165 -13.75 -2.38 12.77
N TRP A 166 -14.79 -2.68 13.55
CA TRP A 166 -14.87 -3.87 14.40
C TRP A 166 -14.66 -5.18 13.63
N TYR A 167 -15.11 -5.25 12.39
CA TYR A 167 -14.98 -6.44 11.55
C TYR A 167 -13.52 -6.77 11.18
N TYR A 168 -12.62 -5.78 11.12
CA TYR A 168 -11.18 -6.07 10.97
C TYR A 168 -10.61 -6.71 12.23
N LYS A 169 -11.03 -6.25 13.42
CA LYS A 169 -10.62 -6.88 14.69
C LYS A 169 -11.11 -8.32 14.75
N LEU A 170 -12.36 -8.59 14.36
CA LEU A 170 -12.93 -9.92 14.29
C LEU A 170 -12.19 -10.82 13.31
N ALA A 171 -11.95 -10.35 12.09
CA ALA A 171 -11.26 -11.09 11.04
C ALA A 171 -9.80 -11.42 11.39
N ALA A 172 -9.16 -10.61 12.24
CA ALA A 172 -7.79 -10.85 12.69
C ALA A 172 -7.68 -11.94 13.78
N LEU A 173 -8.78 -12.32 14.45
CA LEU A 173 -8.75 -13.33 15.51
C LEU A 173 -8.34 -14.71 14.97
N PRO A 174 -7.58 -15.50 15.74
CA PRO A 174 -7.34 -16.91 15.42
C PRO A 174 -8.66 -17.69 15.32
N VAL A 175 -8.77 -18.65 14.42
CA VAL A 175 -9.90 -19.56 14.18
C VAL A 175 -11.21 -18.82 13.82
N ILE A 176 -11.74 -17.98 14.72
CA ILE A 176 -13.00 -17.23 14.50
C ILE A 176 -12.88 -16.31 13.30
N GLY A 177 -11.73 -15.63 13.16
CA GLY A 177 -11.47 -14.75 12.01
C GLY A 177 -11.40 -15.53 10.70
N ASP A 178 -10.80 -16.71 10.70
CA ASP A 178 -10.78 -17.56 9.49
C ASP A 178 -12.19 -18.00 9.09
N LEU A 179 -13.00 -18.46 10.06
CA LEU A 179 -14.40 -18.80 9.83
C LEU A 179 -15.20 -17.59 9.29
N PHE A 180 -15.04 -16.42 9.91
CA PHE A 180 -15.67 -15.19 9.44
C PHE A 180 -15.28 -14.84 8.01
N CYS A 181 -13.99 -14.88 7.66
CA CYS A 181 -13.49 -14.59 6.33
C CYS A 181 -13.99 -15.59 5.28
N ARG A 182 -14.14 -16.87 5.64
CA ARG A 182 -14.63 -17.93 4.74
C ARG A 182 -16.15 -17.96 4.58
N THR A 183 -16.90 -17.19 5.37
CA THR A 183 -18.37 -17.22 5.34
C THR A 183 -18.99 -15.84 5.09
N LEU A 184 -18.87 -14.92 6.03
CA LEU A 184 -19.61 -13.67 6.06
C LEU A 184 -18.88 -12.49 5.37
N ALA A 185 -17.53 -12.49 5.39
CA ALA A 185 -16.76 -11.33 4.96
C ALA A 185 -16.93 -11.02 3.48
N LEU A 186 -16.84 -12.01 2.59
CA LEU A 186 -16.94 -11.81 1.14
C LEU A 186 -18.33 -11.29 0.72
N PRO A 187 -19.46 -11.91 1.10
CA PRO A 187 -20.79 -11.39 0.74
C PRO A 187 -21.04 -9.97 1.28
N ALA A 188 -20.54 -9.67 2.48
CA ALA A 188 -20.63 -8.33 3.05
C ALA A 188 -19.76 -7.32 2.28
N ALA A 189 -18.53 -7.70 1.94
CA ALA A 189 -17.61 -6.85 1.18
C ALA A 189 -18.19 -6.48 -0.20
N GLU A 190 -18.75 -7.42 -0.94
CA GLU A 190 -19.38 -7.17 -2.24
C GLU A 190 -20.49 -6.11 -2.15
N ARG A 191 -21.24 -6.07 -1.03
CA ARG A 191 -22.31 -5.09 -0.83
C ARG A 191 -21.78 -3.73 -0.39
N LEU A 192 -20.73 -3.71 0.42
CA LEU A 192 -20.23 -2.49 1.06
C LEU A 192 -19.16 -1.77 0.22
N ALA A 193 -18.46 -2.50 -0.66
CA ALA A 193 -17.35 -1.95 -1.43
C ALA A 193 -17.69 -0.69 -2.24
N PRO A 194 -18.83 -0.59 -2.97
CA PRO A 194 -19.10 0.62 -3.74
C PRO A 194 -19.22 1.88 -2.87
N ALA A 195 -19.78 1.75 -1.67
CA ALA A 195 -19.87 2.88 -0.73
C ALA A 195 -18.50 3.20 -0.11
N SER A 196 -17.73 2.17 0.23
CA SER A 196 -16.37 2.32 0.79
C SER A 196 -15.42 2.98 -0.21
N ILE A 197 -15.48 2.59 -1.48
CA ILE A 197 -14.68 3.19 -2.55
C ILE A 197 -15.05 4.67 -2.71
N ARG A 198 -16.34 4.99 -2.80
CA ARG A 198 -16.76 6.40 -2.87
C ARG A 198 -16.25 7.22 -1.69
N ASN A 199 -16.30 6.65 -0.49
CA ASN A 199 -15.89 7.36 0.73
C ASN A 199 -14.40 7.71 0.74
N VAL A 200 -13.52 6.84 0.24
CA VAL A 200 -12.07 7.15 0.19
C VAL A 200 -11.71 8.16 -0.89
N PHE A 201 -12.56 8.34 -1.91
CA PHE A 201 -12.34 9.34 -2.96
C PHE A 201 -12.89 10.74 -2.62
N VAL A 202 -13.78 10.88 -1.63
CA VAL A 202 -14.34 12.21 -1.24
C VAL A 202 -13.22 13.20 -0.96
N PRO A 203 -13.30 14.45 -1.48
CA PRO A 203 -14.40 15.06 -2.23
C PRO A 203 -14.40 14.76 -3.74
N ALA A 204 -13.35 14.13 -4.27
CA ALA A 204 -13.27 13.77 -5.69
C ALA A 204 -14.27 12.65 -6.05
N SER A 205 -14.59 12.55 -7.33
CA SER A 205 -15.34 11.40 -7.87
C SER A 205 -14.40 10.20 -8.09
N VAL A 206 -14.94 8.99 -7.97
CA VAL A 206 -14.23 7.77 -8.35
C VAL A 206 -14.03 7.77 -9.87
N PRO A 207 -12.81 7.56 -10.39
CA PRO A 207 -12.59 7.41 -11.82
C PRO A 207 -13.45 6.30 -12.42
N GLU A 208 -13.93 6.49 -13.64
CA GLU A 208 -14.74 5.49 -14.34
C GLU A 208 -13.95 4.19 -14.50
N GLY A 209 -14.59 3.05 -14.16
CA GLY A 209 -13.97 1.72 -14.26
C GLY A 209 -12.86 1.44 -13.25
N TYR A 210 -12.63 2.31 -12.26
CA TYR A 210 -11.55 2.17 -11.28
C TYR A 210 -11.55 0.81 -10.57
N ASP A 211 -12.72 0.36 -10.09
CA ASP A 211 -12.87 -0.92 -9.37
C ASP A 211 -12.45 -2.12 -10.21
N ALA A 212 -12.80 -2.11 -11.49
CA ALA A 212 -12.41 -3.15 -12.44
C ALA A 212 -10.91 -3.05 -12.80
N ALA A 213 -10.40 -1.83 -13.01
CA ALA A 213 -9.02 -1.58 -13.41
C ALA A 213 -8.01 -2.02 -12.34
N ILE A 214 -8.32 -1.80 -11.06
CA ILE A 214 -7.43 -2.23 -9.97
C ILE A 214 -7.75 -3.62 -9.43
N GLY A 215 -8.87 -4.24 -9.84
CA GLY A 215 -9.30 -5.55 -9.33
C GLY A 215 -9.63 -5.52 -7.84
N VAL A 216 -10.50 -4.61 -7.42
CA VAL A 216 -10.89 -4.43 -5.99
C VAL A 216 -11.34 -5.74 -5.34
N ASP A 217 -12.00 -6.62 -6.10
CA ASP A 217 -12.50 -7.91 -5.61
C ASP A 217 -11.38 -8.90 -5.21
N LEU A 218 -10.13 -8.67 -5.60
CA LEU A 218 -8.97 -9.41 -5.06
C LEU A 218 -8.87 -9.31 -3.54
N LEU A 219 -9.29 -8.17 -2.96
CA LEU A 219 -9.34 -8.00 -1.51
C LEU A 219 -10.38 -8.89 -0.84
N PHE A 220 -11.46 -9.25 -1.53
CA PHE A 220 -12.57 -10.01 -0.94
C PHE A 220 -12.26 -11.49 -0.73
N ARG A 221 -11.18 -12.00 -1.33
CA ARG A 221 -10.71 -13.36 -1.07
C ARG A 221 -10.42 -13.52 0.43
N PRO A 222 -10.84 -14.64 1.07
CA PRO A 222 -10.66 -14.85 2.50
C PRO A 222 -9.24 -14.61 2.99
N GLU A 223 -8.25 -15.09 2.25
CA GLU A 223 -6.83 -14.92 2.54
C GLU A 223 -6.40 -13.45 2.52
N SER A 224 -6.81 -12.68 1.51
CA SER A 224 -6.44 -11.26 1.37
C SER A 224 -7.18 -10.39 2.38
N PHE A 225 -8.48 -10.63 2.59
CA PHE A 225 -9.26 -9.90 3.59
C PHE A 225 -8.68 -10.10 5.00
N ARG A 226 -8.34 -11.36 5.34
CA ARG A 226 -7.73 -11.68 6.63
C ARG A 226 -6.35 -11.04 6.80
N ALA A 227 -5.51 -11.06 5.77
CA ALA A 227 -4.20 -10.42 5.80
C ALA A 227 -4.32 -8.91 6.04
N ASN A 228 -5.20 -8.23 5.29
CA ASN A 228 -5.50 -6.81 5.48
C ASN A 228 -6.05 -6.51 6.89
N ALA A 229 -6.90 -7.38 7.41
CA ALA A 229 -7.47 -7.23 8.75
C ALA A 229 -6.40 -7.36 9.85
N MET A 230 -5.45 -8.29 9.71
CA MET A 230 -4.33 -8.45 10.64
C MET A 230 -3.42 -7.22 10.62
N ASP A 231 -3.11 -6.67 9.42
CA ASP A 231 -2.35 -5.43 9.28
C ASP A 231 -3.04 -4.30 10.07
N LEU A 232 -4.32 -4.05 9.78
CA LEU A 232 -5.08 -2.95 10.36
C LEU A 232 -5.31 -3.10 11.86
N ALA A 233 -5.63 -4.30 12.34
CA ALA A 233 -5.90 -4.55 13.76
C ALA A 233 -4.67 -4.27 14.67
N ALA A 234 -3.46 -4.50 14.15
CA ALA A 234 -2.22 -4.27 14.88
C ALA A 234 -1.56 -2.91 14.57
N PHE A 235 -2.08 -2.17 13.58
CA PHE A 235 -1.41 -1.03 12.97
C PHE A 235 -1.04 0.07 13.96
N ASN A 236 -2.01 0.51 14.76
CA ASN A 236 -1.78 1.60 15.71
C ASN A 236 -0.65 1.29 16.72
N ARG A 237 -0.58 0.02 17.17
CA ARG A 237 0.50 -0.45 18.06
C ARG A 237 1.86 -0.41 17.34
N HIS A 238 1.92 -0.84 16.08
CA HIS A 238 3.16 -0.81 15.31
C HIS A 238 3.61 0.62 15.01
N LEU A 239 2.68 1.52 14.69
CA LEU A 239 3.00 2.93 14.48
C LEU A 239 3.53 3.61 15.75
N ALA A 240 2.95 3.30 16.92
CA ALA A 240 3.42 3.84 18.21
C ALA A 240 4.84 3.42 18.57
N GLN A 241 5.31 2.29 18.05
CA GLN A 241 6.69 1.85 18.17
C GLN A 241 7.59 2.51 17.11
N GLN A 242 7.18 2.46 15.85
CA GLN A 242 8.00 2.87 14.72
C GLN A 242 8.25 4.39 14.66
N CYS A 243 7.26 5.22 14.98
CA CYS A 243 7.39 6.68 14.88
C CYS A 243 8.46 7.26 15.82
N ARG A 244 8.86 6.53 16.85
CA ARG A 244 9.95 6.91 17.77
C ARG A 244 11.31 7.00 17.08
N ASP A 245 11.46 6.27 15.97
CA ASP A 245 12.72 6.15 15.23
C ASP A 245 12.76 7.06 13.99
N TYR A 246 11.70 7.83 13.73
CA TYR A 246 11.62 8.67 12.52
C TYR A 246 12.70 9.74 12.41
N GLY A 247 13.23 10.22 13.55
CA GLY A 247 14.38 11.14 13.57
C GLY A 247 15.66 10.58 12.95
N ALA A 248 15.76 9.26 12.78
CA ALA A 248 16.89 8.60 12.11
C ALA A 248 16.76 8.57 10.58
N ILE A 249 15.60 8.93 10.02
CA ILE A 249 15.38 9.00 8.57
C ILE A 249 15.93 10.32 8.04
N THR A 250 17.12 10.29 7.47
CA THR A 250 17.83 11.50 6.98
C THR A 250 17.66 11.75 5.49
N GLN A 251 17.02 10.85 4.77
CA GLN A 251 16.74 11.02 3.33
C GLN A 251 15.79 12.20 3.11
N PRO A 252 15.94 12.94 2.00
CA PRO A 252 14.96 13.96 1.62
C PRO A 252 13.57 13.34 1.46
N ALA A 253 12.57 13.99 2.03
CA ALA A 253 11.21 13.47 2.06
C ALA A 253 10.16 14.53 1.70
N LEU A 254 9.08 14.09 1.06
CA LEU A 254 7.86 14.86 0.85
C LEU A 254 6.70 14.16 1.56
N ALA A 255 6.00 14.85 2.43
CA ALA A 255 4.71 14.42 2.97
C ALA A 255 3.61 15.19 2.23
N ILE A 256 2.90 14.50 1.33
CA ILE A 256 1.86 15.06 0.45
C ILE A 256 0.51 14.59 0.97
N THR A 257 -0.38 15.54 1.27
CA THR A 257 -1.70 15.23 1.87
C THR A 257 -2.77 16.14 1.28
N GLY A 258 -4.00 15.65 1.20
CA GLY A 258 -5.15 16.49 0.89
C GLY A 258 -5.65 17.23 2.13
N ASP A 259 -6.05 18.48 1.99
CA ASP A 259 -6.64 19.27 3.07
C ASP A 259 -8.06 18.80 3.45
N GLN A 260 -8.68 17.99 2.57
CA GLN A 260 -10.01 17.37 2.75
C GLN A 260 -9.91 15.86 3.09
N ASP A 261 -8.73 15.34 3.44
CA ASP A 261 -8.61 13.94 3.84
C ASP A 261 -9.26 13.67 5.20
N THR A 262 -10.41 12.99 5.16
CA THR A 262 -11.17 12.55 6.34
C THR A 262 -10.89 11.10 6.74
N VAL A 263 -10.12 10.37 5.95
CA VAL A 263 -9.76 8.96 6.21
C VAL A 263 -8.50 8.89 7.09
N VAL A 264 -7.47 9.66 6.72
CA VAL A 264 -6.21 9.75 7.45
C VAL A 264 -5.91 11.22 7.75
N TRP A 265 -6.07 11.60 9.00
CA TRP A 265 -6.03 12.99 9.41
C TRP A 265 -4.63 13.63 9.23
N PRO A 266 -4.51 14.65 8.36
CA PRO A 266 -3.24 15.32 8.09
C PRO A 266 -2.57 15.91 9.34
N SER A 267 -3.39 16.38 10.29
CA SER A 267 -2.93 16.98 11.56
C SER A 267 -2.13 16.01 12.43
N ILE A 268 -2.39 14.71 12.32
CA ILE A 268 -1.68 13.67 13.09
C ILE A 268 -0.51 13.11 12.27
N HIS A 269 -0.77 12.73 11.05
CA HIS A 269 0.15 11.90 10.28
C HIS A 269 1.12 12.71 9.43
N SER A 270 0.64 13.57 8.54
CA SER A 270 1.49 14.34 7.63
C SER A 270 2.26 15.43 8.38
N LYS A 271 1.59 16.15 9.28
CA LYS A 271 2.26 17.11 10.17
C LYS A 271 3.20 16.42 11.17
N GLY A 272 2.87 15.20 11.60
CA GLY A 272 3.76 14.36 12.40
C GLY A 272 5.05 14.04 11.67
N LEU A 273 4.98 13.60 10.40
CA LEU A 273 6.16 13.35 9.57
C LEU A 273 7.03 14.61 9.40
N ALA A 274 6.41 15.75 9.09
CA ALA A 274 7.13 17.00 8.91
C ALA A 274 7.82 17.49 10.20
N ARG A 275 7.28 17.11 11.38
CA ARG A 275 7.90 17.41 12.67
C ARG A 275 9.05 16.46 13.01
N ASP A 276 8.87 15.15 12.72
CA ASP A 276 9.72 14.09 13.26
C ASP A 276 10.84 13.66 12.28
N LEU A 277 10.70 13.91 10.98
CA LEU A 277 11.75 13.68 9.99
C LEU A 277 12.55 14.98 9.75
N PRO A 278 13.87 14.97 9.88
CA PRO A 278 14.70 16.19 9.78
C PRO A 278 14.66 16.84 8.39
N ASN A 279 14.43 16.09 7.33
CA ASN A 279 14.46 16.56 5.94
C ASN A 279 13.11 16.36 5.23
N CYS A 280 11.99 16.47 5.94
CA CYS A 280 10.66 16.30 5.38
C CYS A 280 9.98 17.66 5.12
N ARG A 281 9.53 17.85 3.87
CA ARG A 281 8.69 18.99 3.48
C ARG A 281 7.22 18.54 3.39
N LEU A 282 6.34 19.26 4.09
CA LEU A 282 4.90 19.07 4.00
C LEU A 282 4.35 19.81 2.77
N ILE A 283 3.50 19.12 2.01
CA ILE A 283 2.71 19.67 0.89
C ILE A 283 1.25 19.36 1.17
N GLU A 284 0.45 20.39 1.35
CA GLU A 284 -1.00 20.28 1.48
C GLU A 284 -1.65 20.64 0.13
N LEU A 285 -2.39 19.69 -0.45
CA LEU A 285 -3.07 19.84 -1.76
C LEU A 285 -4.50 20.35 -1.52
N PRO A 286 -4.83 21.56 -1.98
CA PRO A 286 -6.16 22.13 -1.77
C PRO A 286 -7.25 21.31 -2.47
N GLY A 287 -8.32 20.97 -1.74
CA GLY A 287 -9.45 20.21 -2.27
C GLY A 287 -9.18 18.72 -2.50
N ALA A 288 -8.00 18.21 -2.17
CA ALA A 288 -7.71 16.79 -2.27
C ALA A 288 -8.20 16.02 -1.04
N GLY A 289 -8.68 14.80 -1.27
CA GLY A 289 -9.02 13.82 -0.22
C GLY A 289 -7.92 12.77 -0.03
N HIS A 290 -8.35 11.54 0.34
CA HIS A 290 -7.43 10.43 0.67
C HIS A 290 -6.76 9.80 -0.57
N MET A 291 -7.27 10.04 -1.78
CA MET A 291 -6.74 9.46 -3.02
C MET A 291 -6.11 10.54 -3.93
N PRO A 292 -5.12 11.32 -3.42
CA PRO A 292 -4.55 12.44 -4.17
C PRO A 292 -3.85 11.99 -5.47
N GLN A 293 -3.34 10.75 -5.53
CA GLN A 293 -2.73 10.16 -6.71
C GLN A 293 -3.68 10.08 -7.92
N HIS A 294 -4.99 10.16 -7.70
CA HIS A 294 -6.00 10.14 -8.77
C HIS A 294 -6.64 11.51 -9.04
N SER A 295 -6.58 12.44 -8.08
CA SER A 295 -7.17 13.77 -8.22
C SER A 295 -6.17 14.88 -8.54
N HIS A 296 -4.89 14.70 -8.15
CA HIS A 296 -3.81 15.67 -8.32
C HIS A 296 -2.55 15.00 -8.90
N THR A 297 -2.75 14.07 -9.82
CA THR A 297 -1.68 13.22 -10.39
C THR A 297 -0.54 14.05 -10.96
N ASP A 298 -0.81 15.04 -11.81
CA ASP A 298 0.21 15.83 -12.48
C ASP A 298 1.08 16.63 -11.51
N GLU A 299 0.46 17.21 -10.47
CA GLU A 299 1.19 17.94 -9.43
C GLU A 299 2.10 17.00 -8.62
N ILE A 300 1.60 15.83 -8.25
CA ILE A 300 2.40 14.81 -7.56
C ILE A 300 3.55 14.31 -8.43
N VAL A 301 3.30 14.08 -9.71
CA VAL A 301 4.35 13.69 -10.69
C VAL A 301 5.46 14.75 -10.78
N ALA A 302 5.08 16.04 -10.82
CA ALA A 302 6.07 17.14 -10.83
C ALA A 302 6.90 17.16 -9.52
N LEU A 303 6.26 16.92 -8.36
CA LEU A 303 6.94 16.84 -7.07
C LEU A 303 7.89 15.66 -6.97
N ILE A 304 7.50 14.48 -7.48
CA ILE A 304 8.36 13.28 -7.53
C ILE A 304 9.59 13.55 -8.40
N ARG A 305 9.41 14.14 -9.60
CA ARG A 305 10.51 14.50 -10.48
C ARG A 305 11.46 15.52 -9.85
N GLY A 306 10.91 16.53 -9.20
CA GLY A 306 11.70 17.55 -8.49
C GLY A 306 12.54 16.96 -7.35
N LEU A 307 11.98 16.02 -6.57
CA LEU A 307 12.73 15.31 -5.53
C LEU A 307 13.85 14.45 -6.14
N GLY A 308 13.58 13.76 -7.25
CA GLY A 308 14.57 12.94 -7.97
C GLY A 308 15.79 13.74 -8.43
N SER A 309 15.59 14.97 -8.91
CA SER A 309 16.67 15.88 -9.34
C SER A 309 17.57 16.28 -8.16
N VAL A 310 16.98 16.69 -7.03
CA VAL A 310 17.74 17.07 -5.81
C VAL A 310 18.56 15.89 -5.26
N VAL A 311 18.02 14.69 -5.37
CA VAL A 311 18.69 13.46 -4.91
C VAL A 311 19.82 13.05 -5.86
N GLY A 312 19.65 13.25 -7.17
CA GLY A 312 20.68 12.97 -8.18
C GLY A 312 21.92 13.85 -8.01
N GLU A 313 21.73 15.14 -7.76
CA GLU A 313 22.83 16.08 -7.54
C GLU A 313 23.68 15.75 -6.31
N ARG A 314 23.06 15.25 -5.21
CA ARG A 314 23.79 14.84 -3.98
C ARG A 314 24.56 13.53 -4.13
N ALA A 315 24.21 12.67 -5.07
CA ALA A 315 24.90 11.43 -5.34
C ALA A 315 26.13 11.58 -6.24
N GLY A 316 26.24 12.70 -6.95
CA GLY A 316 27.35 13.04 -7.85
C GLY A 316 28.40 14.00 -7.24
N ALA A 317 28.16 14.45 -6.00
CA ALA A 317 29.08 15.30 -5.23
C ALA A 317 29.77 14.47 -4.13
#